data_6202caaaf7dc8f081b79e1a50d208a98
#
_entry.id   6202caaaf7dc8f081b79e1a50d208a98
#
_cell.length_a   1.000
_cell.length_b   1.000
_cell.length_c   1.000
_cell.angle_alpha   90.00
_cell.angle_beta   90.00
_cell.angle_gamma   90.00
#
_symmetry.space_group_name_H-M   'P 1'
#
loop_
_entity.id
_entity.type
_entity.pdbx_description
1 polymer ?
#
loop_
_entity_poly.entity_id
_entity_poly.type
_entity_poly.pdbx_seq_one_letter_code
_entity_poly.pdbx_strand_id
1 'polypeptide(L)'
;MSEYIVEINSKGDIAVDDMLLVKDFPAQAGSRMLEGFKPLFTAEAVTRLEKKGHVIAGKTQVGEFGLDLVGEFSYYEKQEGKLKGAAASLVAENKVKAALGVDMTGAPRRAAALNGVDFLKPTYGTVSRYGIISCAASGEQVGVYAGDVSGIKEIMEVISGHDDKDGTSLKASDAEVNAAGGNADAHFPADFGYDTDADVSGKKVAVVKELLDKCDDETKKRIAAFTEKLDGAGVSVEEISCDFFENANTAWQMLMTAETCNNVSRYDGVKYGHRADDYKNIDELYVNSRTEGFNFLTKAVILYGSDMLSKNRYEECYGKALKVRRVIADKFAELMKTYDAILTPACSKTAFEAYDIKDAFEKVFEESLFTAMANLTGVPALVSGGVQLMGDHFSESTLLILAKSAEKEGK
;
A
#
# COMPACT_ATOMS: atom_id res chain seq x y z
N MET A 1 4.90 -23.11 3.16
CA MET A 1 5.16 -21.87 2.42
C MET A 1 6.33 -21.17 3.08
N SER A 2 7.35 -20.78 2.33
CA SER A 2 8.41 -19.92 2.87
C SER A 2 7.92 -18.47 2.83
N GLU A 3 7.79 -17.84 3.99
CA GLU A 3 7.42 -16.42 4.09
C GLU A 3 8.58 -15.50 3.69
N TYR A 4 9.80 -16.06 3.72
CA TYR A 4 10.99 -15.39 3.21
C TYR A 4 11.36 -15.90 1.83
N ILE A 5 11.63 -15.00 0.90
CA ILE A 5 12.34 -15.31 -0.35
C ILE A 5 13.82 -15.52 -0.04
N VAL A 6 14.37 -14.63 0.79
CA VAL A 6 15.75 -14.67 1.27
C VAL A 6 15.78 -14.37 2.75
N GLU A 7 16.15 -15.34 3.57
CA GLU A 7 16.49 -15.14 4.97
C GLU A 7 17.93 -14.64 5.04
N ILE A 8 18.10 -13.40 5.48
CA ILE A 8 19.41 -12.73 5.53
C ILE A 8 20.05 -12.93 6.90
N ASN A 9 19.24 -12.82 7.96
CA ASN A 9 19.72 -12.89 9.33
C ASN A 9 18.61 -13.38 10.27
N SER A 10 18.77 -14.54 10.85
CA SER A 10 17.81 -15.13 11.80
C SER A 10 17.66 -14.36 13.12
N LYS A 11 18.54 -13.38 13.40
CA LYS A 11 18.45 -12.48 14.56
C LYS A 11 17.96 -11.08 14.16
N GLY A 12 17.57 -10.90 12.91
CA GLY A 12 17.04 -9.63 12.43
C GLY A 12 15.67 -9.32 13.03
N ASP A 13 15.37 -8.05 13.14
CA ASP A 13 14.14 -7.54 13.71
C ASP A 13 13.19 -6.90 12.68
N ILE A 14 13.68 -6.64 11.46
CA ILE A 14 12.92 -6.03 10.37
C ILE A 14 12.88 -6.94 9.14
N ALA A 15 11.68 -7.25 8.65
CA ALA A 15 11.50 -7.85 7.32
C ALA A 15 11.25 -6.77 6.26
N VAL A 16 11.63 -7.04 5.01
CA VAL A 16 11.48 -6.08 3.91
C VAL A 16 10.83 -6.78 2.72
N ASP A 17 9.76 -6.22 2.16
CA ASP A 17 9.13 -6.82 0.99
C ASP A 17 10.05 -6.80 -0.25
N ASP A 18 9.74 -7.66 -1.23
CA ASP A 18 10.59 -7.84 -2.41
C ASP A 18 10.48 -6.70 -3.44
N MET A 19 9.62 -5.71 -3.20
CA MET A 19 9.56 -4.48 -3.97
C MET A 19 10.63 -3.46 -3.57
N LEU A 20 11.28 -3.64 -2.40
CA LEU A 20 12.33 -2.76 -1.88
C LEU A 20 13.71 -3.38 -2.12
N LEU A 21 14.63 -2.58 -2.63
CA LEU A 21 16.00 -3.00 -2.91
C LEU A 21 16.80 -3.13 -1.61
N VAL A 22 17.48 -4.26 -1.46
CA VAL A 22 18.53 -4.49 -0.46
C VAL A 22 19.78 -4.95 -1.20
N LYS A 23 20.88 -4.20 -1.07
CA LYS A 23 22.11 -4.43 -1.83
C LYS A 23 22.60 -5.88 -1.67
N ASP A 24 23.10 -6.43 -2.75
CA ASP A 24 23.69 -7.78 -2.87
C ASP A 24 22.69 -8.94 -2.70
N PHE A 25 21.41 -8.67 -2.43
CA PHE A 25 20.36 -9.67 -2.37
C PHE A 25 19.41 -9.58 -3.57
N PRO A 26 18.77 -10.67 -3.98
CA PRO A 26 17.78 -10.64 -5.04
C PRO A 26 16.66 -9.62 -4.76
N ALA A 27 16.20 -8.92 -5.78
CA ALA A 27 15.04 -8.04 -5.73
C ALA A 27 14.22 -8.29 -7.01
N GLN A 28 13.17 -9.07 -6.88
CA GLN A 28 12.51 -9.70 -8.02
C GLN A 28 11.04 -9.27 -8.15
N ALA A 29 10.51 -8.56 -7.14
CA ALA A 29 9.12 -8.11 -7.11
C ALA A 29 8.11 -9.23 -7.45
N GLY A 30 8.37 -10.46 -7.00
CA GLY A 30 7.55 -11.64 -7.29
C GLY A 30 7.48 -12.03 -8.77
N SER A 31 8.31 -11.45 -9.65
CA SER A 31 8.25 -11.61 -11.10
C SER A 31 9.45 -12.39 -11.66
N ARG A 32 9.18 -13.32 -12.57
CA ARG A 32 10.25 -13.97 -13.35
C ARG A 32 11.02 -12.98 -14.21
N MET A 33 10.40 -11.88 -14.64
CA MET A 33 11.08 -10.85 -15.42
C MET A 33 12.31 -10.25 -14.72
N LEU A 34 12.38 -10.34 -13.38
CA LEU A 34 13.50 -9.90 -12.57
C LEU A 34 14.30 -11.05 -11.96
N GLU A 35 14.14 -12.28 -12.48
CA GLU A 35 14.83 -13.45 -11.98
C GLU A 35 16.36 -13.21 -11.89
N GLY A 36 16.93 -13.43 -10.69
CA GLY A 36 18.36 -13.27 -10.43
C GLY A 36 18.85 -11.81 -10.39
N PHE A 37 17.99 -10.81 -10.53
CA PHE A 37 18.41 -9.41 -10.43
C PHE A 37 18.90 -9.10 -9.01
N LYS A 38 20.10 -8.52 -8.91
CA LYS A 38 20.71 -8.05 -7.66
C LYS A 38 20.95 -6.54 -7.76
N PRO A 39 20.38 -5.74 -6.85
CA PRO A 39 20.55 -4.30 -6.85
C PRO A 39 21.97 -3.89 -6.42
N LEU A 40 22.43 -2.75 -6.94
CA LEU A 40 23.73 -2.17 -6.61
C LEU A 40 23.70 -1.30 -5.34
N PHE A 41 22.50 -0.99 -4.82
CA PHE A 41 22.28 -0.13 -3.66
C PHE A 41 21.06 -0.60 -2.87
N THR A 42 20.96 -0.12 -1.63
CA THR A 42 19.84 -0.37 -0.73
C THR A 42 18.85 0.80 -0.77
N ALA A 43 17.56 0.52 -0.67
CA ALA A 43 16.50 1.52 -0.56
C ALA A 43 16.73 2.45 0.64
N GLU A 44 16.39 3.75 0.48
CA GLU A 44 16.67 4.73 1.53
C GLU A 44 15.98 4.40 2.86
N ALA A 45 14.71 3.98 2.83
CA ALA A 45 13.99 3.58 4.04
C ALA A 45 14.73 2.45 4.80
N VAL A 46 15.23 1.45 4.08
CA VAL A 46 16.02 0.36 4.67
C VAL A 46 17.36 0.87 5.19
N THR A 47 18.05 1.72 4.42
CA THR A 47 19.34 2.33 4.82
C THR A 47 19.22 3.13 6.11
N ARG A 48 18.11 3.85 6.31
CA ARG A 48 17.84 4.60 7.55
C ARG A 48 17.67 3.67 8.75
N LEU A 49 16.96 2.56 8.59
CA LEU A 49 16.80 1.53 9.63
C LEU A 49 18.15 0.91 10.01
N GLU A 50 18.95 0.51 9.03
CA GLU A 50 20.29 -0.04 9.28
C GLU A 50 21.21 0.95 10.03
N LYS A 51 21.19 2.23 9.62
CA LYS A 51 21.95 3.29 10.32
C LYS A 51 21.48 3.52 11.76
N LYS A 52 20.22 3.25 12.05
CA LYS A 52 19.65 3.34 13.41
C LYS A 52 19.95 2.12 14.27
N GLY A 53 20.49 1.06 13.67
CA GLY A 53 20.89 -0.17 14.36
C GLY A 53 19.90 -1.33 14.22
N HIS A 54 18.85 -1.18 13.41
CA HIS A 54 17.98 -2.29 13.06
C HIS A 54 18.70 -3.28 12.15
N VAL A 55 18.34 -4.55 12.27
CA VAL A 55 18.94 -5.64 11.50
C VAL A 55 17.86 -6.22 10.57
N ILE A 56 18.15 -6.25 9.28
CA ILE A 56 17.23 -6.84 8.30
C ILE A 56 17.22 -8.36 8.46
N ALA A 57 16.06 -8.92 8.79
CA ALA A 57 15.84 -10.35 8.96
C ALA A 57 15.81 -11.09 7.63
N GLY A 58 15.18 -10.49 6.62
CA GLY A 58 15.07 -11.10 5.30
C GLY A 58 14.18 -10.31 4.34
N LYS A 59 14.07 -10.85 3.12
CA LYS A 59 13.18 -10.37 2.05
C LYS A 59 11.91 -11.21 2.03
N THR A 60 10.75 -10.58 2.14
CA THR A 60 9.45 -11.27 2.12
C THR A 60 8.87 -11.35 0.72
N GLN A 61 8.10 -12.40 0.49
CA GLN A 61 7.40 -12.62 -0.76
C GLN A 61 6.29 -11.59 -0.97
N VAL A 62 6.14 -11.15 -2.21
CA VAL A 62 5.05 -10.33 -2.71
C VAL A 62 4.45 -10.99 -3.95
N GLY A 63 3.23 -10.67 -4.29
CA GLY A 63 2.70 -10.98 -5.61
C GLY A 63 3.41 -10.20 -6.71
N GLU A 64 3.29 -10.61 -7.96
CA GLU A 64 4.03 -9.99 -9.05
C GLU A 64 3.73 -8.48 -9.12
N PHE A 65 4.76 -7.67 -8.84
CA PHE A 65 4.73 -6.21 -8.74
C PHE A 65 3.70 -5.66 -7.74
N GLY A 66 3.29 -6.44 -6.73
CA GLY A 66 2.31 -6.02 -5.73
C GLY A 66 0.91 -5.76 -6.29
N LEU A 67 0.55 -6.39 -7.41
CA LEU A 67 -0.71 -6.15 -8.15
C LEU A 67 -1.90 -6.96 -7.65
N ASP A 68 -1.67 -8.01 -6.87
CA ASP A 68 -2.69 -8.91 -6.35
C ASP A 68 -3.32 -8.46 -5.02
N LEU A 69 -4.10 -9.32 -4.36
CA LEU A 69 -4.80 -8.92 -3.13
C LEU A 69 -3.86 -8.71 -1.95
N VAL A 70 -2.97 -9.69 -1.69
CA VAL A 70 -2.11 -9.71 -0.49
C VAL A 70 -0.75 -10.38 -0.69
N GLY A 71 -0.36 -10.68 -1.94
CA GLY A 71 0.90 -11.35 -2.28
C GLY A 71 0.77 -12.82 -2.65
N GLU A 72 -0.39 -13.24 -3.20
CA GLU A 72 -0.72 -14.64 -3.47
C GLU A 72 -0.17 -15.17 -4.80
N PHE A 73 0.12 -14.32 -5.77
CA PHE A 73 0.54 -14.72 -7.13
C PHE A 73 1.98 -14.33 -7.47
N SER A 74 2.92 -14.74 -6.62
CA SER A 74 4.34 -14.68 -6.96
C SER A 74 4.70 -15.75 -8.00
N TYR A 75 5.68 -15.44 -8.86
CA TYR A 75 6.28 -16.46 -9.74
C TYR A 75 6.93 -17.58 -8.92
N TYR A 76 7.52 -17.26 -7.79
CA TYR A 76 8.32 -18.19 -7.00
C TYR A 76 7.49 -19.12 -6.13
N GLU A 77 6.39 -18.61 -5.57
CA GLU A 77 5.51 -19.40 -4.72
C GLU A 77 4.09 -18.84 -4.75
N LYS A 78 3.09 -19.72 -4.86
CA LYS A 78 1.67 -19.37 -4.77
C LYS A 78 1.16 -19.68 -3.38
N GLN A 79 0.27 -18.82 -2.86
CA GLN A 79 -0.43 -19.14 -1.63
C GLN A 79 -1.53 -20.17 -1.88
N GLU A 80 -1.66 -21.14 -0.95
CA GLU A 80 -2.72 -22.13 -0.92
C GLU A 80 -3.56 -21.97 0.35
N GLY A 81 -4.83 -22.35 0.29
CA GLY A 81 -5.75 -22.18 1.41
C GLY A 81 -6.08 -20.71 1.71
N LYS A 82 -6.05 -20.31 2.97
CA LYS A 82 -6.34 -18.92 3.37
C LYS A 82 -5.19 -17.99 3.01
N LEU A 83 -5.55 -16.90 2.34
CA LEU A 83 -4.59 -15.84 2.00
C LEU A 83 -4.18 -15.05 3.25
N LYS A 84 -2.89 -14.74 3.37
CA LYS A 84 -2.36 -14.04 4.54
C LYS A 84 -1.45 -12.85 4.22
N GLY A 85 -0.57 -12.96 3.20
CA GLY A 85 0.52 -12.01 2.97
C GLY A 85 1.71 -12.25 3.89
N ALA A 86 2.90 -12.43 3.30
CA ALA A 86 4.08 -12.90 4.01
C ALA A 86 4.56 -11.93 5.11
N ALA A 87 4.69 -10.64 4.80
CA ALA A 87 5.16 -9.64 5.77
C ALA A 87 4.24 -9.52 6.99
N ALA A 88 2.93 -9.46 6.77
CA ALA A 88 1.94 -9.40 7.85
C ALA A 88 1.96 -10.66 8.73
N SER A 89 2.12 -11.85 8.12
CA SER A 89 2.22 -13.12 8.86
C SER A 89 3.43 -13.17 9.78
N LEU A 90 4.59 -12.71 9.31
CA LEU A 90 5.82 -12.68 10.12
C LEU A 90 5.68 -11.79 11.36
N VAL A 91 5.01 -10.63 11.22
CA VAL A 91 4.72 -9.74 12.35
C VAL A 91 3.70 -10.39 13.29
N ALA A 92 2.60 -10.95 12.76
CA ALA A 92 1.57 -11.61 13.57
C ALA A 92 2.12 -12.80 14.39
N GLU A 93 3.09 -13.52 13.83
CA GLU A 93 3.75 -14.65 14.49
C GLU A 93 4.94 -14.22 15.38
N ASN A 94 5.18 -12.93 15.55
CA ASN A 94 6.30 -12.35 16.31
C ASN A 94 7.68 -12.87 15.84
N LYS A 95 7.81 -13.23 14.56
CA LYS A 95 9.09 -13.64 13.95
C LYS A 95 9.98 -12.44 13.66
N VAL A 96 9.39 -11.28 13.43
CA VAL A 96 10.04 -9.98 13.30
C VAL A 96 9.27 -8.94 14.11
N LYS A 97 9.95 -7.88 14.51
CA LYS A 97 9.34 -6.76 15.23
C LYS A 97 8.43 -5.93 14.33
N ALA A 98 8.91 -5.68 13.11
CA ALA A 98 8.20 -4.91 12.10
C ALA A 98 8.58 -5.38 10.68
N ALA A 99 7.80 -4.95 9.70
CA ALA A 99 8.14 -5.16 8.29
C ALA A 99 7.83 -3.91 7.46
N LEU A 100 8.61 -3.70 6.40
CA LEU A 100 8.32 -2.70 5.37
C LEU A 100 7.54 -3.33 4.23
N GLY A 101 6.51 -2.63 3.75
CA GLY A 101 5.73 -3.02 2.58
C GLY A 101 5.48 -1.84 1.65
N VAL A 102 5.40 -2.08 0.35
CA VAL A 102 5.03 -1.06 -0.65
C VAL A 102 3.53 -1.13 -0.92
N ASP A 103 2.82 -0.07 -0.56
CA ASP A 103 1.37 0.04 -0.76
C ASP A 103 1.07 0.82 -2.05
N MET A 104 0.45 0.15 -3.01
CA MET A 104 0.00 0.69 -4.28
C MET A 104 -1.47 0.37 -4.56
N THR A 105 -1.88 -0.87 -4.31
CA THR A 105 -3.26 -1.33 -4.49
C THR A 105 -4.00 -1.52 -3.16
N GLY A 106 -3.31 -1.32 -2.03
CA GLY A 106 -3.81 -1.63 -0.69
C GLY A 106 -3.54 -3.07 -0.26
N ALA A 107 -2.74 -3.84 -1.00
CA ALA A 107 -2.37 -5.20 -0.62
C ALA A 107 -1.78 -5.29 0.80
N PRO A 108 -0.86 -4.41 1.22
CA PRO A 108 -0.38 -4.39 2.60
C PRO A 108 -1.47 -4.12 3.64
N ARG A 109 -2.38 -3.19 3.38
CA ARG A 109 -3.50 -2.88 4.30
C ARG A 109 -4.45 -4.06 4.44
N ARG A 110 -4.79 -4.73 3.32
CA ARG A 110 -5.60 -5.96 3.37
C ARG A 110 -4.88 -7.06 4.13
N ALA A 111 -3.60 -7.31 3.85
CA ALA A 111 -2.81 -8.30 4.58
C ALA A 111 -2.79 -8.03 6.10
N ALA A 112 -2.62 -6.77 6.52
CA ALA A 112 -2.67 -6.38 7.93
C ALA A 112 -4.04 -6.71 8.56
N ALA A 113 -5.14 -6.33 7.91
CA ALA A 113 -6.50 -6.60 8.39
C ALA A 113 -6.81 -8.10 8.51
N LEU A 114 -6.29 -8.94 7.60
CA LEU A 114 -6.47 -10.39 7.62
C LEU A 114 -5.64 -11.08 8.72
N ASN A 115 -4.53 -10.49 9.13
CA ASN A 115 -3.65 -11.06 10.16
C ASN A 115 -3.82 -10.43 11.54
N GLY A 116 -4.63 -9.38 11.67
CA GLY A 116 -4.83 -8.68 12.95
C GLY A 116 -3.60 -7.92 13.44
N VAL A 117 -2.76 -7.45 12.53
CA VAL A 117 -1.61 -6.58 12.81
C VAL A 117 -1.88 -5.16 12.31
N ASP A 118 -1.10 -4.20 12.77
CA ASP A 118 -1.21 -2.83 12.30
C ASP A 118 -0.39 -2.61 11.03
N PHE A 119 -0.88 -1.73 10.16
CA PHE A 119 -0.15 -1.24 9.00
C PHE A 119 -0.45 0.23 8.74
N LEU A 120 0.57 1.06 8.70
CA LEU A 120 0.46 2.46 8.29
C LEU A 120 1.02 2.66 6.87
N LYS A 121 0.15 3.10 5.97
CA LYS A 121 0.54 3.80 4.74
C LYS A 121 0.58 5.30 5.08
N PRO A 122 1.76 5.94 5.13
CA PRO A 122 1.82 7.36 5.48
C PRO A 122 1.34 8.26 4.35
N THR A 123 1.28 9.55 4.61
CA THR A 123 1.10 10.60 3.60
C THR A 123 2.14 10.44 2.49
N TYR A 124 1.68 10.56 1.23
CA TYR A 124 2.56 10.42 0.06
C TYR A 124 3.70 11.44 0.10
N GLY A 125 4.91 10.95 -0.11
CA GLY A 125 6.13 11.76 -0.12
C GLY A 125 6.80 11.97 1.24
N THR A 126 6.25 11.44 2.35
CA THR A 126 6.87 11.55 3.69
C THR A 126 7.97 10.52 3.91
N VAL A 127 7.92 9.39 3.25
CA VAL A 127 8.97 8.37 3.22
C VAL A 127 9.54 8.29 1.80
N SER A 128 10.87 8.27 1.68
CA SER A 128 11.55 8.18 0.39
C SER A 128 11.14 6.91 -0.37
N ARG A 129 10.87 7.08 -1.66
CA ARG A 129 10.61 6.01 -2.62
C ARG A 129 11.87 5.54 -3.34
N TYR A 130 13.03 6.12 -3.04
CA TYR A 130 14.31 5.72 -3.62
C TYR A 130 14.64 4.27 -3.25
N GLY A 131 14.73 3.44 -4.28
CA GLY A 131 14.97 1.99 -4.13
C GLY A 131 13.71 1.13 -4.12
N ILE A 132 12.55 1.67 -4.55
CA ILE A 132 11.36 0.86 -4.88
C ILE A 132 11.46 0.33 -6.31
N ILE A 133 11.05 -0.91 -6.55
CA ILE A 133 10.71 -1.42 -7.89
C ILE A 133 9.34 -0.86 -8.26
N SER A 134 9.33 0.32 -8.88
CA SER A 134 8.15 1.14 -9.08
C SER A 134 7.21 0.58 -10.14
N CYS A 135 5.91 0.58 -9.88
CA CYS A 135 4.83 0.23 -10.80
C CYS A 135 3.88 1.40 -11.05
N ALA A 136 3.26 1.97 -10.01
CA ALA A 136 2.37 3.13 -10.13
C ALA A 136 2.88 4.26 -9.25
N ALA A 137 3.88 4.97 -9.78
CA ALA A 137 4.67 5.97 -9.05
C ALA A 137 3.85 7.07 -8.37
N SER A 138 2.70 7.42 -8.91
CA SER A 138 1.86 8.52 -8.39
C SER A 138 1.04 8.16 -7.15
N GLY A 139 1.06 6.91 -6.68
CA GLY A 139 0.26 6.48 -5.53
C GLY A 139 0.90 5.37 -4.69
N GLU A 140 2.06 4.84 -5.08
CA GLU A 140 2.80 3.86 -4.28
C GLU A 140 3.56 4.54 -3.14
N GLN A 141 3.57 3.92 -1.96
CA GLN A 141 4.24 4.45 -0.79
C GLN A 141 4.81 3.31 0.07
N VAL A 142 5.99 3.52 0.66
CA VAL A 142 6.52 2.62 1.70
C VAL A 142 5.70 2.81 2.97
N GLY A 143 5.17 1.71 3.49
CA GLY A 143 4.46 1.65 4.75
C GLY A 143 5.09 0.63 5.70
N VAL A 144 4.58 0.59 6.93
CA VAL A 144 5.12 -0.20 8.03
C VAL A 144 4.05 -1.12 8.61
N TYR A 145 4.40 -2.40 8.74
CA TYR A 145 3.68 -3.36 9.57
C TYR A 145 4.31 -3.42 10.97
N ALA A 146 3.49 -3.45 12.00
CA ALA A 146 3.91 -3.75 13.36
C ALA A 146 2.79 -4.47 14.14
N GLY A 147 3.12 -5.00 15.31
CA GLY A 147 2.14 -5.67 16.18
C GLY A 147 1.17 -4.70 16.86
N ASP A 148 1.54 -3.42 16.97
CA ASP A 148 0.77 -2.34 17.58
C ASP A 148 1.18 -0.95 17.06
N VAL A 149 0.43 0.08 17.42
CA VAL A 149 0.70 1.47 17.01
C VAL A 149 2.04 2.01 17.55
N SER A 150 2.56 1.47 18.64
CA SER A 150 3.86 1.90 19.20
C SER A 150 5.00 1.41 18.33
N GLY A 151 4.90 0.20 17.81
CA GLY A 151 5.83 -0.33 16.81
C GLY A 151 5.77 0.43 15.48
N ILE A 152 4.58 0.82 15.02
CA ILE A 152 4.43 1.70 13.86
C ILE A 152 5.18 3.01 14.08
N LYS A 153 4.92 3.69 15.21
CA LYS A 153 5.57 4.95 15.57
C LYS A 153 7.10 4.83 15.50
N GLU A 154 7.67 3.83 16.19
CA GLU A 154 9.10 3.64 16.29
C GLU A 154 9.78 3.56 14.92
N ILE A 155 9.22 2.78 14.01
CA ILE A 155 9.79 2.59 12.67
C ILE A 155 9.57 3.82 11.79
N MET A 156 8.38 4.43 11.86
CA MET A 156 8.06 5.63 11.09
C MET A 156 8.95 6.82 11.43
N GLU A 157 9.27 7.03 12.72
CA GLU A 157 10.21 8.08 13.16
C GLU A 157 11.63 7.91 12.56
N VAL A 158 12.00 6.68 12.19
CA VAL A 158 13.29 6.38 11.57
C VAL A 158 13.27 6.60 10.08
N ILE A 159 12.21 6.11 9.38
CA ILE A 159 12.21 6.09 7.91
C ILE A 159 11.67 7.37 7.28
N SER A 160 10.91 8.19 8.02
CA SER A 160 10.33 9.43 7.52
C SER A 160 11.38 10.54 7.33
N GLY A 161 11.05 11.48 6.45
CA GLY A 161 11.87 12.66 6.18
C GLY A 161 12.38 12.74 4.75
N HIS A 162 12.83 13.95 4.40
CA HIS A 162 13.26 14.28 3.05
C HIS A 162 14.47 13.46 2.57
N ASP A 163 14.46 13.15 1.28
CA ASP A 163 15.57 12.51 0.55
C ASP A 163 15.75 13.18 -0.83
N ASP A 164 16.90 13.81 -1.05
CA ASP A 164 17.23 14.46 -2.33
C ASP A 164 17.31 13.50 -3.53
N LYS A 165 17.37 12.18 -3.29
CA LYS A 165 17.35 11.13 -4.33
C LYS A 165 15.97 10.81 -4.86
N ASP A 166 14.92 11.23 -4.15
CA ASP A 166 13.52 11.03 -4.54
C ASP A 166 12.86 12.38 -4.86
N GLY A 167 12.57 12.61 -6.13
CA GLY A 167 11.92 13.84 -6.59
C GLY A 167 10.49 14.06 -6.06
N THR A 168 9.89 13.05 -5.42
CA THR A 168 8.56 13.14 -4.79
C THR A 168 8.65 13.31 -3.26
N SER A 169 9.86 13.25 -2.70
CA SER A 169 10.08 13.40 -1.27
C SER A 169 9.87 14.84 -0.82
N LEU A 170 9.03 15.02 0.18
CA LEU A 170 8.63 16.33 0.69
C LEU A 170 9.73 16.97 1.55
N LYS A 171 9.84 18.32 1.48
CA LYS A 171 10.76 19.11 2.30
C LYS A 171 9.98 19.86 3.38
N ALA A 172 10.50 19.89 4.61
CA ALA A 172 9.92 20.66 5.70
C ALA A 172 9.87 22.18 5.42
N SER A 173 10.75 22.66 4.52
CA SER A 173 10.81 24.08 4.11
C SER A 173 9.81 24.44 3.01
N ASP A 174 9.15 23.46 2.40
CA ASP A 174 8.16 23.70 1.36
C ASP A 174 6.87 24.13 2.06
N ALA A 175 6.67 25.43 2.22
CA ALA A 175 5.55 26.03 2.93
C ALA A 175 4.19 25.71 2.27
N GLU A 176 4.19 25.22 1.03
CA GLU A 176 3.00 24.83 0.27
C GLU A 176 3.25 23.48 -0.39
N VAL A 177 2.88 22.41 0.27
CA VAL A 177 2.93 21.10 -0.36
C VAL A 177 1.65 20.88 -1.16
N ASN A 178 1.77 21.00 -2.47
CA ASN A 178 0.81 20.37 -3.38
C ASN A 178 1.03 18.86 -3.32
N ALA A 179 0.54 18.21 -2.27
CA ALA A 179 0.40 16.76 -2.27
C ALA A 179 -0.31 16.33 -3.55
N ALA A 180 0.04 15.19 -4.12
CA ALA A 180 -0.48 14.72 -5.41
C ALA A 180 -2.02 14.66 -5.41
N GLY A 181 -2.67 15.69 -5.92
CA GLY A 181 -4.11 15.95 -5.81
C GLY A 181 -4.48 17.02 -4.78
N GLY A 182 -3.51 17.65 -4.17
CA GLY A 182 -3.46 18.36 -2.94
C GLY A 182 -4.42 19.46 -2.68
N ASN A 183 -4.72 19.60 -1.43
CA ASN A 183 -5.20 20.82 -0.83
C ASN A 183 -4.01 21.80 -0.80
N ALA A 184 -4.14 22.97 -1.42
CA ALA A 184 -3.12 24.01 -1.45
C ALA A 184 -2.78 24.57 -0.05
N ASP A 185 -3.57 24.21 0.95
CA ASP A 185 -3.45 24.66 2.35
C ASP A 185 -2.77 23.61 3.27
N ALA A 186 -2.36 22.45 2.75
CA ALA A 186 -1.67 21.44 3.57
C ALA A 186 -0.22 21.88 3.81
N HIS A 187 0.07 22.29 5.04
CA HIS A 187 1.43 22.57 5.47
C HIS A 187 2.16 21.29 5.88
N PHE A 188 3.37 21.09 5.36
CA PHE A 188 4.26 20.06 5.83
C PHE A 188 4.73 20.40 7.26
N PRO A 189 4.38 19.60 8.29
CA PRO A 189 4.81 19.91 9.64
C PRO A 189 6.34 19.83 9.75
N ALA A 190 6.94 20.80 10.43
CA ALA A 190 8.39 20.87 10.64
C ALA A 190 8.93 19.61 11.37
N ASP A 191 8.08 19.01 12.22
CA ASP A 191 8.32 17.74 12.87
C ASP A 191 7.23 16.75 12.46
N PHE A 192 7.61 15.60 11.91
CA PHE A 192 6.72 14.46 11.77
C PHE A 192 6.37 13.95 13.17
N GLY A 193 5.28 14.45 13.74
CA GLY A 193 4.79 13.95 15.00
C GLY A 193 4.09 12.62 14.79
N TYR A 194 4.61 11.56 15.36
CA TYR A 194 3.89 10.28 15.51
C TYR A 194 3.48 10.18 16.98
N ASP A 195 2.62 11.09 17.44
CA ASP A 195 2.10 11.02 18.80
C ASP A 195 1.15 9.84 18.97
N THR A 196 1.23 9.17 20.10
CA THR A 196 0.35 8.04 20.43
C THR A 196 -0.35 8.22 21.79
N ASP A 197 -0.14 9.33 22.49
CA ASP A 197 -0.57 9.50 23.89
C ASP A 197 -1.51 10.69 24.11
N ALA A 198 -1.88 11.42 23.04
CA ALA A 198 -2.80 12.53 23.12
C ALA A 198 -4.25 12.07 23.41
N ASP A 199 -5.03 12.96 24.05
CA ASP A 199 -6.45 12.75 24.30
C ASP A 199 -7.23 12.76 22.99
N VAL A 200 -8.17 11.82 22.85
CA VAL A 200 -9.08 11.69 21.70
C VAL A 200 -10.47 12.28 21.96
N SER A 201 -10.75 12.74 23.18
CA SER A 201 -12.05 13.28 23.58
C SER A 201 -12.47 14.43 22.65
N GLY A 202 -13.68 14.36 22.14
CA GLY A 202 -14.26 15.37 21.25
C GLY A 202 -13.83 15.27 19.80
N LYS A 203 -12.95 14.32 19.43
CA LYS A 203 -12.69 14.01 18.02
C LYS A 203 -13.91 13.40 17.35
N LYS A 204 -13.97 13.57 16.03
CA LYS A 204 -15.10 13.11 15.21
C LYS A 204 -14.62 12.12 14.16
N VAL A 205 -15.25 10.96 14.07
CA VAL A 205 -14.96 9.94 13.10
C VAL A 205 -16.20 9.63 12.26
N ALA A 206 -16.07 9.63 10.94
CA ALA A 206 -17.15 9.24 10.04
C ALA A 206 -17.01 7.76 9.64
N VAL A 207 -18.14 7.04 9.54
CA VAL A 207 -18.22 5.68 8.99
C VAL A 207 -18.99 5.74 7.68
N VAL A 208 -18.43 5.17 6.60
CA VAL A 208 -19.06 5.23 5.27
C VAL A 208 -19.99 4.04 5.08
N LYS A 209 -21.30 4.33 5.02
CA LYS A 209 -22.37 3.32 4.93
C LYS A 209 -22.26 2.45 3.68
N GLU A 210 -22.04 3.04 2.51
CA GLU A 210 -22.02 2.33 1.23
C GLU A 210 -20.89 1.26 1.18
N LEU A 211 -19.80 1.47 1.92
CA LEU A 211 -18.73 0.49 2.04
C LEU A 211 -19.13 -0.66 2.99
N LEU A 212 -19.83 -0.35 4.08
CA LEU A 212 -20.35 -1.39 4.99
C LEU A 212 -21.35 -2.31 4.30
N ASP A 213 -22.20 -1.78 3.44
CA ASP A 213 -23.22 -2.57 2.72
C ASP A 213 -22.58 -3.65 1.81
N LYS A 214 -21.32 -3.48 1.42
CA LYS A 214 -20.56 -4.41 0.56
C LYS A 214 -19.76 -5.46 1.37
N CYS A 215 -19.80 -5.41 2.70
CA CYS A 215 -19.04 -6.29 3.56
C CYS A 215 -19.86 -7.47 4.09
N ASP A 216 -19.15 -8.54 4.44
CA ASP A 216 -19.72 -9.65 5.19
C ASP A 216 -20.07 -9.24 6.64
N ASP A 217 -20.87 -10.07 7.32
CA ASP A 217 -21.34 -9.78 8.68
C ASP A 217 -20.19 -9.71 9.70
N GLU A 218 -19.10 -10.45 9.48
CA GLU A 218 -17.97 -10.44 10.39
C GLU A 218 -17.16 -9.15 10.28
N THR A 219 -16.98 -8.64 9.07
CA THR A 219 -16.36 -7.34 8.84
C THR A 219 -17.20 -6.21 9.45
N LYS A 220 -18.54 -6.26 9.28
CA LYS A 220 -19.46 -5.30 9.91
C LYS A 220 -19.36 -5.32 11.44
N LYS A 221 -19.26 -6.50 12.06
CA LYS A 221 -19.05 -6.63 13.51
C LYS A 221 -17.74 -6.04 13.98
N ARG A 222 -16.64 -6.20 13.21
CA ARG A 222 -15.35 -5.57 13.54
C ARG A 222 -15.46 -4.05 13.55
N ILE A 223 -16.10 -3.47 12.53
CA ILE A 223 -16.33 -2.01 12.47
C ILE A 223 -17.18 -1.56 13.67
N ALA A 224 -18.29 -2.26 13.99
CA ALA A 224 -19.14 -1.92 15.11
C ALA A 224 -18.37 -1.98 16.45
N ALA A 225 -17.62 -3.05 16.70
CA ALA A 225 -16.81 -3.18 17.91
C ALA A 225 -15.73 -2.09 18.04
N PHE A 226 -15.11 -1.70 16.93
CA PHE A 226 -14.14 -0.61 16.93
C PHE A 226 -14.82 0.74 17.20
N THR A 227 -16.00 0.97 16.61
CA THR A 227 -16.83 2.16 16.85
C THR A 227 -17.23 2.28 18.33
N GLU A 228 -17.68 1.20 18.96
CA GLU A 228 -18.04 1.18 20.40
C GLU A 228 -16.85 1.58 21.28
N LYS A 229 -15.65 1.13 20.96
CA LYS A 229 -14.43 1.50 21.71
C LYS A 229 -14.07 2.97 21.54
N LEU A 230 -14.21 3.52 20.33
CA LEU A 230 -14.01 4.95 20.08
C LEU A 230 -15.01 5.80 20.85
N ASP A 231 -16.30 5.42 20.85
CA ASP A 231 -17.36 6.10 21.59
C ASP A 231 -17.08 6.07 23.11
N GLY A 232 -16.67 4.91 23.61
CA GLY A 232 -16.22 4.74 25.01
C GLY A 232 -15.02 5.59 25.38
N ALA A 233 -14.17 5.96 24.44
CA ALA A 233 -13.05 6.89 24.60
C ALA A 233 -13.43 8.38 24.42
N GLY A 234 -14.71 8.69 24.19
CA GLY A 234 -15.22 10.06 24.03
C GLY A 234 -15.10 10.61 22.61
N VAL A 235 -14.87 9.76 21.62
CA VAL A 235 -14.89 10.12 20.18
C VAL A 235 -16.33 10.08 19.68
N SER A 236 -16.77 11.11 18.99
CA SER A 236 -18.09 11.11 18.32
C SER A 236 -18.00 10.35 17.01
N VAL A 237 -18.77 9.26 16.85
CA VAL A 237 -18.79 8.47 15.61
C VAL A 237 -20.13 8.67 14.90
N GLU A 238 -20.09 9.01 13.61
CA GLU A 238 -21.25 9.30 12.79
C GLU A 238 -21.23 8.47 11.50
N GLU A 239 -22.36 7.82 11.18
CA GLU A 239 -22.52 7.15 9.90
C GLU A 239 -22.91 8.19 8.83
N ILE A 240 -22.14 8.21 7.74
CA ILE A 240 -22.36 9.14 6.62
C ILE A 240 -22.60 8.39 5.31
N SER A 241 -23.30 9.05 4.39
CA SER A 241 -23.40 8.63 2.99
C SER A 241 -22.32 9.32 2.18
N CYS A 242 -21.57 8.54 1.37
CA CYS A 242 -20.48 9.05 0.57
C CYS A 242 -20.38 8.28 -0.76
N ASP A 243 -20.83 8.91 -1.84
CA ASP A 243 -20.99 8.31 -3.17
C ASP A 243 -19.72 8.30 -4.04
N PHE A 244 -18.61 8.89 -3.58
CA PHE A 244 -17.43 9.05 -4.44
C PHE A 244 -16.35 7.97 -4.30
N PHE A 245 -16.50 7.00 -3.41
CA PHE A 245 -15.54 5.88 -3.29
C PHE A 245 -15.48 5.00 -4.52
N GLU A 246 -16.61 4.70 -5.16
CA GLU A 246 -16.62 3.94 -6.41
C GLU A 246 -15.92 4.69 -7.56
N ASN A 247 -16.14 6.01 -7.62
CA ASN A 247 -15.44 6.86 -8.58
C ASN A 247 -13.93 6.93 -8.29
N ALA A 248 -13.53 6.97 -7.01
CA ALA A 248 -12.14 6.93 -6.60
C ALA A 248 -11.48 5.61 -7.02
N ASN A 249 -12.16 4.48 -6.77
CA ASN A 249 -11.70 3.17 -7.20
C ASN A 249 -11.50 3.11 -8.72
N THR A 250 -12.51 3.51 -9.49
CA THR A 250 -12.44 3.49 -10.96
C THR A 250 -11.31 4.38 -11.48
N ALA A 251 -11.18 5.61 -10.96
CA ALA A 251 -10.12 6.53 -11.38
C ALA A 251 -8.73 5.98 -11.02
N TRP A 252 -8.55 5.44 -9.80
CA TRP A 252 -7.29 4.85 -9.38
C TRP A 252 -6.89 3.68 -10.26
N GLN A 253 -7.81 2.82 -10.61
CA GLN A 253 -7.55 1.67 -11.46
C GLN A 253 -7.11 2.06 -12.86
N MET A 254 -7.73 3.07 -13.47
CA MET A 254 -7.29 3.62 -14.75
C MET A 254 -5.88 4.20 -14.68
N LEU A 255 -5.57 4.95 -13.62
CA LEU A 255 -4.26 5.56 -13.43
C LEU A 255 -3.19 4.51 -13.11
N MET A 256 -3.45 3.63 -12.14
CA MET A 256 -2.52 2.60 -11.70
C MET A 256 -2.16 1.64 -12.84
N THR A 257 -3.13 1.17 -13.60
CA THR A 257 -2.88 0.25 -14.72
C THR A 257 -2.11 0.93 -15.85
N ALA A 258 -2.42 2.20 -16.17
CA ALA A 258 -1.71 2.99 -17.17
C ALA A 258 -0.25 3.23 -16.75
N GLU A 259 0.00 3.62 -15.51
CA GLU A 259 1.35 3.82 -14.98
C GLU A 259 2.13 2.50 -14.91
N THR A 260 1.50 1.41 -14.46
CA THR A 260 2.11 0.08 -14.45
C THR A 260 2.49 -0.36 -15.86
N CYS A 261 1.59 -0.24 -16.84
CA CYS A 261 1.88 -0.56 -18.23
C CYS A 261 3.13 0.18 -18.74
N ASN A 262 3.22 1.49 -18.44
CA ASN A 262 4.39 2.30 -18.81
C ASN A 262 5.66 1.88 -18.05
N ASN A 263 5.58 1.68 -16.74
CA ASN A 263 6.74 1.38 -15.91
C ASN A 263 7.31 -0.02 -16.18
N VAL A 264 6.47 -1.06 -16.34
CA VAL A 264 6.96 -2.41 -16.64
C VAL A 264 7.40 -2.60 -18.09
N SER A 265 7.24 -1.58 -18.97
CA SER A 265 7.75 -1.60 -20.33
C SER A 265 9.28 -1.72 -20.41
N ARG A 266 9.99 -1.31 -19.32
CA ARG A 266 11.45 -1.43 -19.19
C ARG A 266 11.95 -2.87 -19.04
N TYR A 267 11.08 -3.81 -18.69
CA TYR A 267 11.42 -5.21 -18.52
C TYR A 267 11.23 -5.95 -19.85
N ASP A 268 12.32 -6.08 -20.59
CA ASP A 268 12.35 -6.52 -21.98
C ASP A 268 13.09 -7.86 -22.20
N GLY A 269 13.72 -8.41 -21.15
CA GLY A 269 14.51 -9.65 -21.23
C GLY A 269 15.87 -9.48 -21.93
N VAL A 270 16.35 -8.24 -22.17
CA VAL A 270 17.60 -8.00 -22.90
C VAL A 270 18.76 -7.71 -21.95
N LYS A 271 18.54 -6.82 -20.97
CA LYS A 271 19.63 -6.28 -20.13
C LYS A 271 19.82 -7.04 -18.82
N TYR A 272 18.75 -7.57 -18.26
CA TYR A 272 18.75 -8.32 -16.98
C TYR A 272 17.46 -9.12 -16.85
N GLY A 273 17.45 -10.04 -15.88
CA GLY A 273 16.30 -10.87 -15.57
C GLY A 273 16.08 -11.99 -16.58
N HIS A 274 14.85 -12.51 -16.63
CA HIS A 274 14.50 -13.59 -17.53
C HIS A 274 14.57 -13.18 -19.01
N ARG A 275 15.21 -14.03 -19.80
CA ARG A 275 15.31 -13.94 -21.26
C ARG A 275 14.90 -15.27 -21.87
N ALA A 276 14.01 -15.23 -22.85
CA ALA A 276 13.61 -16.42 -23.58
C ALA A 276 14.80 -17.05 -24.32
N ASP A 277 14.88 -18.37 -24.32
CA ASP A 277 15.97 -19.11 -24.97
C ASP A 277 15.73 -19.25 -26.48
N ASP A 278 14.47 -19.30 -26.93
CA ASP A 278 14.08 -19.55 -28.33
C ASP A 278 13.46 -18.27 -28.93
N TYR A 279 14.16 -17.70 -29.92
CA TYR A 279 13.72 -16.55 -30.71
C TYR A 279 14.52 -16.43 -32.01
N LYS A 280 13.91 -15.93 -33.09
CA LYS A 280 14.54 -15.76 -34.39
C LYS A 280 15.02 -14.32 -34.64
N ASN A 281 14.43 -13.36 -33.97
CA ASN A 281 14.70 -11.93 -34.12
C ASN A 281 14.40 -11.18 -32.81
N ILE A 282 14.68 -9.88 -32.78
CA ILE A 282 14.52 -9.04 -31.60
C ILE A 282 13.06 -8.91 -31.13
N ASP A 283 12.11 -8.89 -32.07
CA ASP A 283 10.69 -8.79 -31.77
C ASP A 283 10.20 -10.07 -31.07
N GLU A 284 10.58 -11.25 -31.59
CA GLU A 284 10.28 -12.52 -30.96
C GLU A 284 10.94 -12.63 -29.56
N LEU A 285 12.19 -12.15 -29.41
CA LEU A 285 12.83 -12.10 -28.10
C LEU A 285 11.99 -11.34 -27.07
N TYR A 286 11.53 -10.14 -27.41
CA TYR A 286 10.69 -9.33 -26.52
C TYR A 286 9.36 -10.01 -26.22
N VAL A 287 8.68 -10.51 -27.26
CA VAL A 287 7.37 -11.18 -27.10
C VAL A 287 7.51 -12.43 -26.22
N ASN A 288 8.48 -13.30 -26.51
CA ASN A 288 8.65 -14.55 -25.80
C ASN A 288 9.08 -14.32 -24.34
N SER A 289 10.10 -13.44 -24.12
CA SER A 289 10.56 -13.15 -22.75
C SER A 289 9.43 -12.60 -21.88
N ARG A 290 8.64 -11.66 -22.38
CA ARG A 290 7.52 -11.07 -21.65
C ARG A 290 6.34 -12.03 -21.50
N THR A 291 6.10 -12.89 -22.49
CA THR A 291 5.06 -13.93 -22.42
C THR A 291 5.37 -14.96 -21.33
N GLU A 292 6.62 -15.37 -21.21
CA GLU A 292 7.10 -16.33 -20.22
C GLU A 292 7.29 -15.69 -18.84
N GLY A 293 7.73 -14.44 -18.81
CA GLY A 293 8.18 -13.74 -17.62
C GLY A 293 7.07 -13.11 -16.78
N PHE A 294 5.99 -12.62 -17.40
CA PHE A 294 4.85 -12.05 -16.67
C PHE A 294 3.73 -13.07 -16.46
N ASN A 295 3.11 -13.03 -15.29
CA ASN A 295 1.92 -13.82 -15.00
C ASN A 295 0.66 -13.27 -15.70
N PHE A 296 -0.48 -13.97 -15.53
CA PHE A 296 -1.73 -13.60 -16.17
C PHE A 296 -2.25 -12.23 -15.70
N LEU A 297 -2.22 -11.95 -14.39
CA LEU A 297 -2.71 -10.69 -13.83
C LEU A 297 -1.92 -9.50 -14.37
N THR A 298 -0.59 -9.57 -14.35
CA THR A 298 0.27 -8.50 -14.87
C THR A 298 0.02 -8.24 -16.35
N LYS A 299 -0.16 -9.31 -17.17
CA LYS A 299 -0.54 -9.15 -18.58
C LYS A 299 -1.90 -8.47 -18.76
N ALA A 300 -2.88 -8.82 -17.93
CA ALA A 300 -4.20 -8.17 -17.97
C ALA A 300 -4.09 -6.67 -17.61
N VAL A 301 -3.32 -6.32 -16.57
CA VAL A 301 -3.04 -4.93 -16.18
C VAL A 301 -2.34 -4.16 -17.29
N ILE A 302 -1.35 -4.76 -17.96
CA ILE A 302 -0.64 -4.14 -19.10
C ILE A 302 -1.61 -3.88 -20.26
N LEU A 303 -2.47 -4.84 -20.61
CA LEU A 303 -3.42 -4.68 -21.70
C LEU A 303 -4.44 -3.59 -21.40
N TYR A 304 -5.00 -3.58 -20.17
CA TYR A 304 -5.96 -2.57 -19.75
C TYR A 304 -5.30 -1.17 -19.74
N GLY A 305 -4.10 -1.04 -19.16
CA GLY A 305 -3.35 0.23 -19.13
C GLY A 305 -2.96 0.72 -20.53
N SER A 306 -2.59 -0.19 -21.44
CA SER A 306 -2.29 0.14 -22.83
C SER A 306 -3.51 0.70 -23.57
N ASP A 307 -4.71 0.14 -23.31
CA ASP A 307 -5.96 0.66 -23.86
C ASP A 307 -6.25 2.08 -23.33
N MET A 308 -6.08 2.32 -22.02
CA MET A 308 -6.25 3.65 -21.40
C MET A 308 -5.31 4.71 -22.00
N LEU A 309 -4.09 4.32 -22.36
CA LEU A 309 -3.06 5.19 -22.96
C LEU A 309 -3.17 5.29 -24.49
N SER A 310 -4.05 4.54 -25.14
CA SER A 310 -4.20 4.56 -26.58
C SER A 310 -4.68 5.93 -27.09
N LYS A 311 -4.24 6.31 -28.29
CA LYS A 311 -4.50 7.64 -28.89
C LYS A 311 -5.98 8.05 -28.87
N ASN A 312 -6.87 7.09 -29.07
CA ASN A 312 -8.31 7.38 -29.18
C ASN A 312 -9.02 7.41 -27.81
N ARG A 313 -8.37 6.89 -26.75
CA ARG A 313 -8.97 6.77 -25.41
C ARG A 313 -8.27 7.60 -24.33
N TYR A 314 -7.10 8.14 -24.66
CA TYR A 314 -6.27 8.87 -23.67
C TYR A 314 -7.06 9.96 -22.94
N GLU A 315 -7.72 10.86 -23.68
CA GLU A 315 -8.47 11.97 -23.07
C GLU A 315 -9.74 11.51 -22.34
N GLU A 316 -10.42 10.49 -22.88
CA GLU A 316 -11.67 9.98 -22.32
C GLU A 316 -11.45 9.09 -21.09
N CYS A 317 -10.30 8.44 -20.97
CA CYS A 317 -9.95 7.53 -19.88
C CYS A 317 -8.90 8.15 -18.95
N TYR A 318 -7.62 8.10 -19.34
CA TYR A 318 -6.51 8.55 -18.49
C TYR A 318 -6.62 10.03 -18.13
N GLY A 319 -6.83 10.90 -19.12
CA GLY A 319 -6.98 12.34 -18.92
C GLY A 319 -8.20 12.68 -18.04
N LYS A 320 -9.31 11.95 -18.21
CA LYS A 320 -10.49 12.11 -17.36
C LYS A 320 -10.24 11.60 -15.94
N ALA A 321 -9.54 10.47 -15.76
CA ALA A 321 -9.20 9.93 -14.44
C ALA A 321 -8.33 10.91 -13.63
N LEU A 322 -7.37 11.62 -14.27
CA LEU A 322 -6.61 12.68 -13.62
C LEU A 322 -7.49 13.83 -13.11
N LYS A 323 -8.50 14.24 -13.90
CA LYS A 323 -9.47 15.28 -13.48
C LYS A 323 -10.35 14.78 -12.33
N VAL A 324 -10.82 13.52 -12.41
CA VAL A 324 -11.60 12.88 -11.33
C VAL A 324 -10.78 12.78 -10.07
N ARG A 325 -9.49 12.41 -10.15
CA ARG A 325 -8.56 12.39 -9.00
C ARG A 325 -8.59 13.72 -8.25
N ARG A 326 -8.52 14.85 -8.95
CA ARG A 326 -8.57 16.18 -8.33
C ARG A 326 -9.90 16.42 -7.61
N VAL A 327 -11.02 16.14 -8.28
CA VAL A 327 -12.36 16.30 -7.68
C VAL A 327 -12.52 15.43 -6.43
N ILE A 328 -12.01 14.19 -6.45
CA ILE A 328 -12.06 13.29 -5.30
C ILE A 328 -11.21 13.84 -4.15
N ALA A 329 -9.99 14.32 -4.44
CA ALA A 329 -9.14 14.92 -3.42
C ALA A 329 -9.81 16.15 -2.76
N ASP A 330 -10.42 17.02 -3.55
CA ASP A 330 -11.14 18.18 -3.03
C ASP A 330 -12.36 17.77 -2.17
N LYS A 331 -13.13 16.76 -2.58
CA LYS A 331 -14.24 16.20 -1.78
C LYS A 331 -13.77 15.56 -0.48
N PHE A 332 -12.66 14.82 -0.51
CA PHE A 332 -12.08 14.21 0.69
C PHE A 332 -11.60 15.28 1.67
N ALA A 333 -10.89 16.31 1.18
CA ALA A 333 -10.45 17.43 2.00
C ALA A 333 -11.63 18.21 2.62
N GLU A 334 -12.78 18.30 1.92
CA GLU A 334 -13.99 18.92 2.49
C GLU A 334 -14.56 18.10 3.65
N LEU A 335 -14.56 16.76 3.55
CA LEU A 335 -14.96 15.90 4.68
C LEU A 335 -14.03 16.07 5.88
N MET A 336 -12.72 16.22 5.65
CA MET A 336 -11.73 16.39 6.72
C MET A 336 -11.87 17.74 7.47
N LYS A 337 -12.62 18.70 6.98
CA LYS A 337 -12.98 19.90 7.75
C LYS A 337 -13.98 19.61 8.88
N THR A 338 -14.73 18.52 8.78
CA THR A 338 -15.76 18.14 9.75
C THR A 338 -15.31 16.98 10.62
N TYR A 339 -14.55 16.03 10.06
CA TYR A 339 -14.13 14.81 10.72
C TYR A 339 -12.60 14.74 10.86
N ASP A 340 -12.12 14.21 11.97
CA ASP A 340 -10.70 13.97 12.21
C ASP A 340 -10.20 12.71 11.48
N ALA A 341 -11.09 11.74 11.22
CA ALA A 341 -10.81 10.56 10.44
C ALA A 341 -12.07 9.95 9.81
N ILE A 342 -11.85 9.12 8.77
CA ILE A 342 -12.88 8.26 8.19
C ILE A 342 -12.52 6.81 8.52
N LEU A 343 -13.44 6.09 9.15
CA LEU A 343 -13.35 4.67 9.47
C LEU A 343 -14.02 3.87 8.35
N THR A 344 -13.27 2.92 7.78
CA THR A 344 -13.74 2.05 6.70
C THR A 344 -13.28 0.61 6.91
N PRO A 345 -13.89 -0.38 6.26
CA PRO A 345 -13.25 -1.67 6.06
C PRO A 345 -11.97 -1.53 5.23
N ALA A 346 -10.96 -2.38 5.49
CA ALA A 346 -9.79 -2.51 4.60
C ALA A 346 -10.03 -3.51 3.46
N CYS A 347 -11.04 -4.38 3.61
CA CYS A 347 -11.50 -5.37 2.63
C CYS A 347 -12.94 -5.82 2.95
N SER A 348 -13.60 -6.46 1.99
CA SER A 348 -15.00 -6.88 2.14
C SER A 348 -15.21 -8.02 3.15
N LYS A 349 -14.16 -8.82 3.41
CA LYS A 349 -14.21 -10.05 4.23
C LYS A 349 -13.03 -10.14 5.18
N THR A 350 -13.23 -10.89 6.25
CA THR A 350 -12.19 -11.16 7.25
C THR A 350 -11.23 -12.29 6.84
N ALA A 351 -11.54 -13.02 5.77
CA ALA A 351 -10.69 -14.06 5.20
C ALA A 351 -10.98 -14.24 3.71
N PHE A 352 -9.95 -14.55 2.94
CA PHE A 352 -10.05 -14.96 1.53
C PHE A 352 -9.38 -16.32 1.37
N GLU A 353 -9.99 -17.18 0.56
CA GLU A 353 -9.38 -18.44 0.12
C GLU A 353 -8.61 -18.21 -1.18
N ALA A 354 -7.59 -19.04 -1.42
CA ALA A 354 -6.86 -19.04 -2.68
C ALA A 354 -7.82 -19.29 -3.86
N TYR A 355 -7.56 -18.65 -4.98
CA TYR A 355 -8.41 -18.64 -6.16
C TYR A 355 -7.58 -18.73 -7.45
N ASP A 356 -8.24 -18.92 -8.60
CA ASP A 356 -7.54 -18.96 -9.89
C ASP A 356 -7.03 -17.55 -10.25
N ILE A 357 -5.80 -17.44 -10.73
CA ILE A 357 -5.19 -16.18 -11.17
C ILE A 357 -6.01 -15.48 -12.29
N LYS A 358 -6.85 -16.23 -13.02
CA LYS A 358 -7.72 -15.65 -14.05
C LYS A 358 -8.80 -14.75 -13.46
N ASP A 359 -9.20 -14.99 -12.22
CA ASP A 359 -10.19 -14.19 -11.50
C ASP A 359 -9.52 -12.99 -10.78
N ALA A 360 -8.18 -12.93 -10.73
CA ALA A 360 -7.45 -11.97 -9.92
C ALA A 360 -7.72 -10.52 -10.33
N PHE A 361 -7.82 -10.24 -11.63
CA PHE A 361 -8.06 -8.89 -12.13
C PHE A 361 -9.38 -8.33 -11.58
N GLU A 362 -10.47 -9.10 -11.65
CA GLU A 362 -11.78 -8.69 -11.15
C GLU A 362 -11.78 -8.56 -9.62
N LYS A 363 -11.25 -9.58 -8.91
CA LYS A 363 -11.19 -9.57 -7.43
C LYS A 363 -10.38 -8.42 -6.86
N VAL A 364 -9.23 -8.12 -7.44
CA VAL A 364 -8.42 -6.96 -7.03
C VAL A 364 -9.17 -5.66 -7.29
N PHE A 365 -9.89 -5.57 -8.40
CA PHE A 365 -10.74 -4.43 -8.74
C PHE A 365 -11.85 -4.21 -7.70
N GLU A 366 -12.55 -5.26 -7.33
CA GLU A 366 -13.61 -5.21 -6.32
C GLU A 366 -13.06 -4.79 -4.94
N GLU A 367 -12.00 -5.44 -4.48
CA GLU A 367 -11.41 -5.17 -3.16
C GLU A 367 -10.66 -3.84 -3.06
N SER A 368 -10.17 -3.30 -4.19
CA SER A 368 -9.56 -1.98 -4.23
C SER A 368 -10.54 -0.84 -3.90
N LEU A 369 -11.85 -1.08 -3.96
CA LEU A 369 -12.88 -0.13 -3.52
C LEU A 369 -12.60 0.39 -2.10
N PHE A 370 -12.13 -0.47 -1.21
CA PHE A 370 -11.87 -0.12 0.19
C PHE A 370 -10.55 0.63 0.40
N THR A 371 -9.61 0.52 -0.53
CA THR A 371 -8.24 1.01 -0.36
C THR A 371 -7.80 2.09 -1.34
N ALA A 372 -8.40 2.15 -2.52
CA ALA A 372 -8.01 3.06 -3.61
C ALA A 372 -8.00 4.53 -3.22
N MET A 373 -8.91 4.97 -2.34
CA MET A 373 -9.03 6.36 -1.90
C MET A 373 -7.69 6.90 -1.40
N ALA A 374 -7.01 6.19 -0.50
CA ALA A 374 -5.76 6.64 0.09
C ALA A 374 -4.58 6.65 -0.90
N ASN A 375 -4.57 5.76 -1.91
CA ASN A 375 -3.56 5.79 -2.95
C ASN A 375 -3.83 6.91 -3.98
N LEU A 376 -5.10 7.11 -4.35
CA LEU A 376 -5.52 8.13 -5.29
C LEU A 376 -5.24 9.55 -4.77
N THR A 377 -5.56 9.81 -3.50
CA THR A 377 -5.46 11.15 -2.88
C THR A 377 -4.11 11.41 -2.21
N GLY A 378 -3.36 10.36 -1.86
CA GLY A 378 -2.08 10.47 -1.16
C GLY A 378 -2.20 10.61 0.36
N VAL A 379 -3.41 10.58 0.92
CA VAL A 379 -3.65 10.71 2.37
C VAL A 379 -3.14 9.49 3.14
N PRO A 380 -2.82 9.63 4.45
CA PRO A 380 -2.42 8.50 5.28
C PRO A 380 -3.61 7.55 5.51
N ALA A 381 -3.27 6.27 5.67
CA ALA A 381 -4.24 5.23 6.04
C ALA A 381 -3.60 4.24 7.02
N LEU A 382 -4.23 4.05 8.16
CA LEU A 382 -3.83 3.13 9.21
C LEU A 382 -4.83 1.98 9.31
N VAL A 383 -4.34 0.75 9.20
CA VAL A 383 -5.11 -0.43 9.58
C VAL A 383 -4.74 -0.80 11.01
N SER A 384 -5.72 -0.95 11.88
CA SER A 384 -5.58 -1.43 13.26
C SER A 384 -6.87 -2.11 13.71
N GLY A 385 -6.77 -3.17 14.50
CA GLY A 385 -7.95 -3.96 14.91
C GLY A 385 -8.73 -4.57 13.74
N GLY A 386 -8.11 -4.71 12.56
CA GLY A 386 -8.73 -5.24 11.34
C GLY A 386 -9.64 -4.26 10.60
N VAL A 387 -9.64 -2.97 10.96
CA VAL A 387 -10.36 -1.87 10.30
C VAL A 387 -9.37 -0.83 9.78
N GLN A 388 -9.81 0.08 8.92
CA GLN A 388 -8.99 1.12 8.33
C GLN A 388 -9.45 2.51 8.75
N LEU A 389 -8.53 3.34 9.24
CA LEU A 389 -8.71 4.77 9.47
C LEU A 389 -7.96 5.54 8.37
N MET A 390 -8.61 6.53 7.74
CA MET A 390 -7.99 7.48 6.82
C MET A 390 -8.17 8.89 7.36
N GLY A 391 -7.15 9.73 7.27
CA GLY A 391 -7.18 11.11 7.75
C GLY A 391 -6.74 12.10 6.68
N ASP A 392 -6.67 13.38 7.03
CA ASP A 392 -6.09 14.39 6.15
C ASP A 392 -4.58 14.18 5.99
N HIS A 393 -3.98 14.85 5.03
CA HIS A 393 -2.52 14.82 4.88
C HIS A 393 -1.82 15.21 6.19
N PHE A 394 -0.78 14.45 6.55
CA PHE A 394 0.01 14.64 7.78
C PHE A 394 -0.75 14.45 9.10
N SER A 395 -1.87 13.72 9.06
CA SER A 395 -2.64 13.39 10.26
C SER A 395 -2.31 12.03 10.87
N GLU A 396 -1.14 11.47 10.59
CA GLU A 396 -0.70 10.16 11.08
C GLU A 396 -0.84 10.04 12.61
N SER A 397 -0.45 11.08 13.37
CA SER A 397 -0.64 11.13 14.83
C SER A 397 -2.10 10.97 15.22
N THR A 398 -3.02 11.64 14.51
CA THR A 398 -4.46 11.51 14.78
C THR A 398 -4.94 10.07 14.58
N LEU A 399 -4.47 9.40 13.50
CA LEU A 399 -4.83 8.02 13.25
C LEU A 399 -4.27 7.08 14.33
N LEU A 400 -3.02 7.29 14.75
CA LEU A 400 -2.36 6.49 15.77
C LEU A 400 -3.03 6.63 17.14
N ILE A 401 -3.35 7.84 17.60
CA ILE A 401 -4.04 8.04 18.89
C ILE A 401 -5.46 7.45 18.89
N LEU A 402 -6.20 7.57 17.78
CA LEU A 402 -7.52 6.96 17.62
C LEU A 402 -7.42 5.42 17.69
N ALA A 403 -6.49 4.82 16.95
CA ALA A 403 -6.27 3.38 17.00
C ALA A 403 -5.87 2.91 18.40
N LYS A 404 -4.92 3.58 19.04
CA LYS A 404 -4.48 3.24 20.41
C LYS A 404 -5.60 3.38 21.45
N SER A 405 -6.49 4.34 21.29
CA SER A 405 -7.64 4.48 22.19
C SER A 405 -8.58 3.29 22.08
N ALA A 406 -8.73 2.69 20.88
CA ALA A 406 -9.52 1.50 20.65
C ALA A 406 -8.84 0.19 21.11
N GLU A 407 -7.51 0.17 21.33
CA GLU A 407 -6.78 -0.97 21.89
C GLU A 407 -6.98 -1.13 23.40
N LYS A 408 -7.30 -0.04 24.14
CA LYS A 408 -7.21 0.07 25.61
C LYS A 408 -8.27 -0.69 26.42
N GLU A 409 -9.11 -1.57 25.85
CA GLU A 409 -9.95 -2.47 26.66
C GLU A 409 -9.64 -3.93 26.37
N GLY A 410 -8.93 -4.58 27.30
CA GLY A 410 -8.71 -6.03 27.29
C GLY A 410 -7.42 -6.48 27.94
N LYS A 411 -7.05 -5.89 29.10
CA LYS A 411 -6.10 -6.51 30.06
C LYS A 411 -6.75 -6.73 31.40
#